data_a8d2e1d0bde1a6084ce8780558749a2f
#
_entry.id   a8d2e1d0bde1a6084ce8780558749a2f
#
_cell.length_a   1.000
_cell.length_b   1.000
_cell.length_c   1.000
_cell.angle_alpha   90.00
_cell.angle_beta   90.00
_cell.angle_gamma   90.00
#
_symmetry.space_group_name_H-M   'P 1'
#
loop_
_entity.id
_entity.type
_entity.pdbx_description
1 polymer ?
#
loop_
_entity_poly.entity_id
_entity_poly.type
_entity_poly.pdbx_seq_one_letter_code
_entity_poly.pdbx_strand_id
1 'polypeptide(L)'
;MKSMKASVLRCALAFVCGVASYSCSVTRHLPPDSYMLTKNKIETDRTVPRDERITAGEIDRYVRQNPSKKLLGTNLPAWLYNQADPNKENGWNNLLRRLGSEPVILDTVQTAASNRNIKLYMDSRGFYESTSRYEIEYKRNRKAVVTYSVRQGAPYRINSLSYDYQDKFLEQVIRQDSAATLIRPGDIFDLTLLNDERQRITAYLKDRGYYKFSVNNISYIADTLAGDHLVDLTMVIRQQ
;
A
#
# COMPACT_ATOMS: atom_id res chain seq x y z
N MET A 1 26.89 -48.25 -9.01
CA MET A 1 27.02 -46.80 -8.75
C MET A 1 26.95 -45.90 -10.01
N LYS A 2 27.48 -46.31 -11.18
CA LYS A 2 27.42 -45.50 -12.43
C LYS A 2 26.01 -45.38 -13.02
N SER A 3 25.16 -46.40 -12.93
CA SER A 3 23.76 -46.41 -13.48
C SER A 3 22.84 -45.46 -12.72
N MET A 4 22.93 -45.39 -11.40
CA MET A 4 22.09 -44.54 -10.55
C MET A 4 22.35 -43.03 -10.76
N LYS A 5 23.60 -42.65 -11.01
CA LYS A 5 24.01 -41.28 -11.35
C LYS A 5 23.47 -40.85 -12.72
N ALA A 6 23.41 -41.75 -13.69
CA ALA A 6 22.86 -41.49 -15.02
C ALA A 6 21.33 -41.34 -14.99
N SER A 7 20.62 -42.12 -14.16
CA SER A 7 19.18 -41.97 -13.95
C SER A 7 18.80 -40.64 -13.26
N VAL A 8 19.52 -40.27 -12.23
CA VAL A 8 19.30 -38.98 -11.51
C VAL A 8 19.56 -37.80 -12.45
N LEU A 9 20.62 -37.87 -13.28
CA LEU A 9 20.94 -36.83 -14.26
C LEU A 9 19.87 -36.72 -15.34
N ARG A 10 19.30 -37.82 -15.80
CA ARG A 10 18.18 -37.83 -16.78
C ARG A 10 16.90 -37.27 -16.17
N CYS A 11 16.57 -37.61 -14.92
CA CYS A 11 15.44 -37.03 -14.21
C CYS A 11 15.62 -35.52 -13.96
N ALA A 12 16.81 -35.09 -13.59
CA ALA A 12 17.12 -33.66 -13.43
C ALA A 12 17.02 -32.90 -14.77
N LEU A 13 17.51 -33.49 -15.86
CA LEU A 13 17.43 -32.89 -17.20
C LEU A 13 15.98 -32.82 -17.70
N ALA A 14 15.18 -33.87 -17.48
CA ALA A 14 13.76 -33.88 -17.80
C ALA A 14 12.98 -32.85 -16.98
N PHE A 15 13.33 -32.67 -15.71
CA PHE A 15 12.73 -31.64 -14.84
C PHE A 15 13.07 -30.23 -15.33
N VAL A 16 14.33 -29.97 -15.71
CA VAL A 16 14.76 -28.67 -16.26
C VAL A 16 14.09 -28.38 -17.60
N CYS A 17 13.99 -29.37 -18.50
CA CYS A 17 13.24 -29.22 -19.77
C CYS A 17 11.73 -28.98 -19.53
N GLY A 18 11.13 -29.64 -18.54
CA GLY A 18 9.75 -29.42 -18.13
C GLY A 18 9.51 -27.98 -17.66
N VAL A 19 10.39 -27.46 -16.82
CA VAL A 19 10.29 -26.07 -16.29
C VAL A 19 10.45 -25.02 -17.41
N ALA A 20 11.30 -25.25 -18.40
CA ALA A 20 11.48 -24.35 -19.55
C ALA A 20 10.22 -24.26 -20.43
N SER A 21 9.47 -25.35 -20.57
CA SER A 21 8.22 -25.39 -21.35
C SER A 21 7.06 -24.70 -20.67
N TYR A 22 7.06 -24.56 -19.34
CA TYR A 22 6.02 -23.88 -18.56
C TYR A 22 5.92 -22.38 -18.88
N SER A 23 7.03 -21.75 -19.27
CA SER A 23 7.07 -20.29 -19.45
C SER A 23 6.27 -19.79 -20.65
N CYS A 24 6.12 -20.62 -21.71
CA CYS A 24 5.43 -20.20 -22.93
C CYS A 24 3.89 -20.37 -22.87
N SER A 25 3.36 -21.25 -22.00
CA SER A 25 1.93 -21.54 -21.95
C SER A 25 1.12 -20.64 -21.03
N VAL A 26 1.77 -19.94 -20.08
CA VAL A 26 1.10 -19.12 -19.07
C VAL A 26 0.39 -17.88 -19.67
N THR A 27 0.83 -17.41 -20.82
CA THR A 27 0.29 -16.22 -21.49
C THR A 27 -0.47 -16.53 -22.78
N ARG A 28 -0.80 -17.82 -23.02
CA ARG A 28 -1.39 -18.27 -24.28
C ARG A 28 -2.78 -17.68 -24.54
N HIS A 29 -3.60 -17.55 -23.52
CA HIS A 29 -4.97 -17.07 -23.60
C HIS A 29 -5.14 -15.58 -23.24
N LEU A 30 -4.04 -14.83 -23.12
CA LEU A 30 -4.12 -13.41 -22.94
C LEU A 30 -4.63 -12.71 -24.22
N PRO A 31 -5.45 -11.66 -24.08
CA PRO A 31 -5.84 -10.83 -25.22
C PRO A 31 -4.63 -10.33 -26.02
N PRO A 32 -4.79 -10.04 -27.31
CA PRO A 32 -3.73 -9.38 -28.09
C PRO A 32 -3.22 -8.13 -27.37
N ASP A 33 -1.93 -7.85 -27.51
CA ASP A 33 -1.24 -6.67 -26.95
C ASP A 33 -1.32 -6.48 -25.43
N SER A 34 -1.73 -7.53 -24.70
CA SER A 34 -1.79 -7.52 -23.25
C SER A 34 -0.60 -8.25 -22.62
N TYR A 35 -0.24 -7.83 -21.40
CA TYR A 35 0.89 -8.36 -20.62
C TYR A 35 0.39 -8.87 -19.27
N MET A 36 0.90 -10.01 -18.83
CA MET A 36 0.63 -10.57 -17.51
C MET A 36 1.48 -9.85 -16.46
N LEU A 37 0.84 -9.26 -15.47
CA LEU A 37 1.54 -8.70 -14.31
C LEU A 37 2.06 -9.83 -13.42
N THR A 38 3.39 -9.95 -13.33
CA THR A 38 4.04 -11.04 -12.60
C THR A 38 4.62 -10.63 -11.27
N LYS A 39 4.92 -9.33 -11.08
CA LYS A 39 5.52 -8.80 -9.86
C LYS A 39 5.33 -7.30 -9.76
N ASN A 40 5.03 -6.82 -8.54
CA ASN A 40 5.31 -5.46 -8.12
C ASN A 40 6.59 -5.45 -7.29
N LYS A 41 7.45 -4.46 -7.53
CA LYS A 41 8.62 -4.16 -6.72
C LYS A 41 8.39 -2.80 -6.09
N ILE A 42 8.75 -2.66 -4.82
CA ILE A 42 8.71 -1.39 -4.12
C ILE A 42 10.12 -1.11 -3.63
N GLU A 43 10.68 -0.02 -4.12
CA GLU A 43 12.01 0.46 -3.76
C GLU A 43 11.84 1.73 -2.93
N THR A 44 12.30 1.69 -1.68
CA THR A 44 12.23 2.81 -0.76
C THR A 44 13.62 3.37 -0.49
N ASP A 45 13.68 4.67 -0.23
CA ASP A 45 14.90 5.34 0.17
C ASP A 45 15.36 4.80 1.54
N ARG A 46 16.66 4.52 1.64
CA ARG A 46 17.29 4.02 2.87
C ARG A 46 18.03 5.10 3.65
N THR A 47 18.02 6.34 3.19
CA THR A 47 18.71 7.47 3.85
C THR A 47 17.97 7.94 5.10
N VAL A 48 16.66 7.67 5.20
CA VAL A 48 15.83 8.02 6.35
C VAL A 48 16.11 7.08 7.54
N PRO A 49 16.15 7.60 8.79
CA PRO A 49 16.28 6.80 10.00
C PRO A 49 15.24 5.66 10.07
N ARG A 50 15.58 4.54 10.70
CA ARG A 50 14.73 3.34 10.69
C ARG A 50 13.38 3.53 11.37
N ASP A 51 13.34 4.32 12.42
CA ASP A 51 12.17 4.66 13.23
C ASP A 51 11.17 5.57 12.50
N GLU A 52 11.64 6.35 11.54
CA GLU A 52 10.81 7.24 10.72
C GLU A 52 10.54 6.70 9.31
N ARG A 53 11.15 5.57 8.97
CA ARG A 53 11.09 5.02 7.62
C ARG A 53 9.78 4.31 7.35
N ILE A 54 9.09 4.73 6.30
CA ILE A 54 7.94 4.00 5.77
C ILE A 54 8.46 2.76 5.02
N THR A 55 7.91 1.61 5.39
CA THR A 55 8.35 0.32 4.85
C THR A 55 7.69 0.01 3.50
N ALA A 56 8.35 -0.82 2.70
CA ALA A 56 7.77 -1.31 1.44
C ALA A 56 6.43 -2.06 1.67
N GLY A 57 6.28 -2.74 2.83
CA GLY A 57 5.04 -3.44 3.18
C GLY A 57 3.87 -2.49 3.47
N GLU A 58 4.13 -1.31 4.03
CA GLU A 58 3.10 -0.28 4.21
C GLU A 58 2.67 0.30 2.87
N ILE A 59 3.63 0.60 1.99
CA ILE A 59 3.38 1.13 0.65
C ILE A 59 2.60 0.14 -0.22
N ASP A 60 2.88 -1.17 -0.11
CA ASP A 60 2.23 -2.22 -0.90
C ASP A 60 0.70 -2.23 -0.73
N ARG A 61 0.20 -1.81 0.43
CA ARG A 61 -1.25 -1.70 0.71
C ARG A 61 -1.96 -0.68 -0.18
N TYR A 62 -1.23 0.27 -0.77
CA TYR A 62 -1.76 1.32 -1.65
C TYR A 62 -1.62 0.99 -3.13
N VAL A 63 -1.01 -0.16 -3.44
CA VAL A 63 -0.95 -0.70 -4.80
C VAL A 63 -2.27 -1.40 -5.12
N ARG A 64 -2.99 -0.90 -6.13
CA ARG A 64 -4.33 -1.38 -6.47
C ARG A 64 -4.34 -2.74 -7.14
N GLN A 65 -3.33 -3.03 -7.93
CA GLN A 65 -3.27 -4.24 -8.72
C GLN A 65 -2.23 -5.20 -8.17
N ASN A 66 -2.71 -6.30 -7.58
CA ASN A 66 -1.84 -7.38 -7.13
C ASN A 66 -1.39 -8.27 -8.29
N PRO A 67 -0.14 -8.71 -8.32
CA PRO A 67 0.35 -9.58 -9.37
C PRO A 67 -0.29 -10.96 -9.30
N SER A 68 -0.20 -11.70 -10.41
CA SER A 68 -0.67 -13.08 -10.50
C SER A 68 -0.06 -13.95 -9.39
N LYS A 69 -0.91 -14.78 -8.76
CA LYS A 69 -0.49 -15.67 -7.66
C LYS A 69 0.63 -16.59 -8.12
N LYS A 70 1.59 -16.82 -7.23
CA LYS A 70 2.69 -17.76 -7.44
C LYS A 70 2.60 -18.90 -6.42
N LEU A 71 2.94 -20.09 -6.87
CA LEU A 71 3.12 -21.25 -6.00
C LEU A 71 4.58 -21.70 -6.11
N LEU A 72 5.29 -21.81 -4.98
CA LEU A 72 6.71 -22.15 -4.94
C LEU A 72 7.59 -21.29 -5.89
N GLY A 73 7.29 -19.98 -5.97
CA GLY A 73 8.02 -19.06 -6.84
C GLY A 73 7.68 -19.16 -8.33
N THR A 74 6.85 -20.11 -8.73
CA THR A 74 6.45 -20.36 -10.12
C THR A 74 5.04 -19.82 -10.41
N ASN A 75 4.74 -19.57 -11.70
CA ASN A 75 3.40 -19.18 -12.14
C ASN A 75 2.50 -20.42 -12.38
N LEU A 76 2.70 -21.49 -11.60
CA LEU A 76 1.93 -22.74 -11.72
C LEU A 76 0.41 -22.55 -11.68
N PRO A 77 -0.15 -21.70 -10.78
CA PRO A 77 -1.61 -21.49 -10.78
C PRO A 77 -2.13 -20.89 -12.08
N ALA A 78 -1.42 -19.94 -12.67
CA ALA A 78 -1.80 -19.35 -13.95
C ALA A 78 -1.64 -20.34 -15.12
N TRP A 79 -0.64 -21.23 -15.05
CA TRP A 79 -0.46 -22.31 -16.02
C TRP A 79 -1.60 -23.34 -15.95
N LEU A 80 -1.98 -23.77 -14.73
CA LEU A 80 -3.12 -24.69 -14.55
C LEU A 80 -4.41 -24.11 -15.11
N TYR A 81 -4.68 -22.83 -14.85
CA TYR A 81 -5.83 -22.14 -15.39
C TYR A 81 -5.84 -22.14 -16.93
N ASN A 82 -4.68 -21.87 -17.54
CA ASN A 82 -4.54 -21.83 -19.00
C ASN A 82 -4.54 -23.22 -19.67
N GLN A 83 -4.46 -24.32 -18.91
CA GLN A 83 -4.67 -25.68 -19.46
C GLN A 83 -6.15 -26.02 -19.59
N ALA A 84 -7.03 -25.30 -18.90
CA ALA A 84 -8.47 -25.49 -19.07
C ALA A 84 -8.92 -24.89 -20.40
N ASP A 85 -9.68 -25.68 -21.19
CA ASP A 85 -10.33 -25.20 -22.42
C ASP A 85 -11.44 -24.20 -22.04
N PRO A 86 -11.40 -22.94 -22.50
CA PRO A 86 -12.41 -21.95 -22.17
C PRO A 86 -13.83 -22.34 -22.64
N ASN A 87 -13.93 -23.16 -23.69
CA ASN A 87 -15.19 -23.52 -24.34
C ASN A 87 -15.78 -24.84 -23.83
N LYS A 88 -15.12 -25.56 -22.91
CA LYS A 88 -15.58 -26.86 -22.41
C LYS A 88 -15.87 -26.79 -20.90
N GLU A 89 -17.08 -27.12 -20.52
CA GLU A 89 -17.53 -27.28 -19.14
C GLU A 89 -17.57 -28.76 -18.75
N ASN A 90 -16.43 -29.40 -18.59
CA ASN A 90 -16.33 -30.74 -18.03
C ASN A 90 -15.65 -30.72 -16.65
N GLY A 91 -15.81 -31.80 -15.87
CA GLY A 91 -15.29 -31.91 -14.52
C GLY A 91 -13.77 -31.65 -14.42
N TRP A 92 -13.01 -32.04 -15.46
CA TRP A 92 -11.56 -31.82 -15.51
C TRP A 92 -11.20 -30.34 -15.70
N ASN A 93 -11.83 -29.64 -16.63
CA ASN A 93 -11.63 -28.22 -16.86
C ASN A 93 -12.06 -27.39 -15.66
N ASN A 94 -13.16 -27.75 -15.00
CA ASN A 94 -13.61 -27.11 -13.78
C ASN A 94 -12.60 -27.30 -12.63
N LEU A 95 -11.99 -28.48 -12.51
CA LEU A 95 -10.93 -28.75 -11.56
C LEU A 95 -9.70 -27.88 -11.84
N LEU A 96 -9.24 -27.79 -13.09
CA LEU A 96 -8.10 -26.98 -13.49
C LEU A 96 -8.32 -25.48 -13.23
N ARG A 97 -9.52 -24.96 -13.52
CA ARG A 97 -9.89 -23.58 -13.21
C ARG A 97 -9.95 -23.32 -11.70
N ARG A 98 -10.44 -24.30 -10.92
CA ARG A 98 -10.54 -24.19 -9.45
C ARG A 98 -9.18 -24.25 -8.75
N LEU A 99 -8.25 -25.07 -9.25
CA LEU A 99 -6.88 -25.16 -8.74
C LEU A 99 -5.98 -24.06 -9.28
N GLY A 100 -6.33 -23.54 -10.47
CA GLY A 100 -5.62 -22.44 -11.11
C GLY A 100 -6.05 -21.08 -10.61
N SER A 101 -5.39 -20.07 -11.13
CA SER A 101 -5.72 -18.66 -10.92
C SER A 101 -5.60 -17.93 -12.24
N GLU A 102 -6.62 -17.16 -12.59
CA GLU A 102 -6.59 -16.35 -13.80
C GLU A 102 -5.35 -15.42 -13.79
N PRO A 103 -4.63 -15.34 -14.93
CA PRO A 103 -3.49 -14.43 -15.05
C PRO A 103 -3.98 -12.98 -14.96
N VAL A 104 -3.36 -12.22 -14.07
CA VAL A 104 -3.67 -10.78 -13.92
C VAL A 104 -3.05 -10.02 -15.08
N ILE A 105 -3.88 -9.37 -15.86
CA ILE A 105 -3.45 -8.51 -16.98
C ILE A 105 -2.98 -7.16 -16.42
N LEU A 106 -1.82 -6.70 -16.87
CA LEU A 106 -1.32 -5.38 -16.50
C LEU A 106 -2.29 -4.30 -16.97
N ASP A 107 -2.73 -3.48 -16.03
CA ASP A 107 -3.53 -2.27 -16.26
C ASP A 107 -2.69 -1.04 -15.92
N THR A 108 -2.33 -0.27 -16.94
CA THR A 108 -1.51 0.94 -16.79
C THR A 108 -2.25 2.06 -16.07
N VAL A 109 -3.58 2.12 -16.18
CA VAL A 109 -4.41 3.11 -15.46
C VAL A 109 -4.40 2.82 -13.96
N GLN A 110 -4.54 1.54 -13.57
CA GLN A 110 -4.43 1.14 -12.18
C GLN A 110 -3.00 1.31 -11.64
N THR A 111 -1.98 1.10 -12.47
CA THR A 111 -0.57 1.35 -12.10
C THR A 111 -0.35 2.83 -11.79
N ALA A 112 -0.83 3.73 -12.66
CA ALA A 112 -0.75 5.18 -12.43
C ALA A 112 -1.55 5.61 -11.20
N ALA A 113 -2.74 5.03 -10.99
CA ALA A 113 -3.54 5.29 -9.80
C ALA A 113 -2.86 4.80 -8.51
N SER A 114 -2.19 3.66 -8.55
CA SER A 114 -1.37 3.15 -7.44
C SER A 114 -0.26 4.12 -7.08
N ASN A 115 0.47 4.62 -8.07
CA ASN A 115 1.54 5.60 -7.85
C ASN A 115 1.02 6.88 -7.19
N ARG A 116 -0.16 7.36 -7.60
CA ARG A 116 -0.83 8.51 -6.97
C ARG A 116 -1.24 8.21 -5.52
N ASN A 117 -1.81 7.04 -5.27
CA ASN A 117 -2.19 6.62 -3.92
C ASN A 117 -0.98 6.53 -2.98
N ILE A 118 0.15 6.03 -3.48
CA ILE A 118 1.40 5.99 -2.73
C ILE A 118 1.82 7.41 -2.33
N LYS A 119 1.79 8.37 -3.27
CA LYS A 119 2.13 9.77 -2.96
C LYS A 119 1.17 10.35 -1.92
N LEU A 120 -0.13 10.15 -2.07
CA LEU A 120 -1.13 10.61 -1.10
C LEU A 120 -0.91 9.99 0.29
N TYR A 121 -0.53 8.72 0.35
CA TYR A 121 -0.17 8.08 1.61
C TYR A 121 1.07 8.74 2.25
N MET A 122 2.12 9.01 1.47
CA MET A 122 3.31 9.70 1.97
C MET A 122 2.94 11.08 2.53
N ASP A 123 2.09 11.83 1.82
CA ASP A 123 1.61 13.15 2.27
C ASP A 123 0.82 13.02 3.59
N SER A 124 -0.05 12.01 3.70
CA SER A 124 -0.82 11.78 4.93
C SER A 124 0.04 11.42 6.14
N ARG A 125 1.27 10.93 5.90
CA ARG A 125 2.25 10.61 6.93
C ARG A 125 3.21 11.77 7.22
N GLY A 126 2.97 12.95 6.65
CA GLY A 126 3.77 14.15 6.87
C GLY A 126 5.00 14.29 5.95
N PHE A 127 5.13 13.48 4.91
CA PHE A 127 6.25 13.53 3.96
C PHE A 127 5.86 14.22 2.66
N TYR A 128 5.56 15.51 2.72
CA TYR A 128 5.02 16.28 1.59
C TYR A 128 6.01 16.43 0.43
N GLU A 129 7.31 16.39 0.68
CA GLU A 129 8.36 16.44 -0.35
C GLU A 129 8.71 15.06 -0.92
N SER A 130 7.97 14.03 -0.51
CA SER A 130 8.15 12.70 -1.07
C SER A 130 7.90 12.66 -2.57
N THR A 131 8.61 11.80 -3.25
CA THR A 131 8.37 11.52 -4.67
C THR A 131 8.08 10.06 -4.88
N SER A 132 7.08 9.77 -5.72
CA SER A 132 6.74 8.42 -6.14
C SER A 132 6.75 8.36 -7.67
N ARG A 133 7.48 7.40 -8.21
CA ARG A 133 7.56 7.12 -9.64
C ARG A 133 7.36 5.64 -9.88
N TYR A 134 6.89 5.28 -11.06
CA TYR A 134 6.80 3.88 -11.46
C TYR A 134 7.44 3.65 -12.81
N GLU A 135 7.92 2.44 -13.01
CA GLU A 135 8.47 1.95 -14.27
C GLU A 135 7.88 0.57 -14.58
N ILE A 136 7.55 0.34 -15.83
CA ILE A 136 7.02 -0.93 -16.32
C ILE A 136 8.08 -1.58 -17.18
N GLU A 137 8.60 -2.72 -16.72
CA GLU A 137 9.53 -3.54 -17.46
C GLU A 137 8.74 -4.63 -18.20
N TYR A 138 8.70 -4.54 -19.53
CA TYR A 138 8.11 -5.58 -20.38
C TYR A 138 9.13 -6.68 -20.63
N LYS A 139 8.78 -7.91 -20.28
CA LYS A 139 9.64 -9.09 -20.42
C LYS A 139 9.17 -10.02 -21.54
N ARG A 140 10.06 -10.95 -21.92
CA ARG A 140 9.71 -12.02 -22.88
C ARG A 140 8.42 -12.74 -22.44
N ASN A 141 7.72 -13.35 -23.41
CA ASN A 141 6.49 -14.11 -23.22
C ASN A 141 5.36 -13.27 -22.59
N ARG A 142 5.19 -12.02 -23.03
CA ARG A 142 4.10 -11.12 -22.60
C ARG A 142 3.95 -11.03 -21.09
N LYS A 143 5.06 -10.89 -20.36
CA LYS A 143 5.10 -10.68 -18.92
C LYS A 143 5.52 -9.24 -18.62
N ALA A 144 5.04 -8.70 -17.51
CA ALA A 144 5.43 -7.39 -17.04
C ALA A 144 5.77 -7.40 -15.55
N VAL A 145 6.65 -6.50 -15.17
CA VAL A 145 7.01 -6.18 -13.78
C VAL A 145 6.84 -4.68 -13.62
N VAL A 146 6.15 -4.27 -12.56
CA VAL A 146 6.04 -2.85 -12.19
C VAL A 146 6.97 -2.60 -11.01
N THR A 147 7.80 -1.55 -11.12
CA THR A 147 8.66 -1.10 -10.03
C THR A 147 8.17 0.29 -9.60
N TYR A 148 7.82 0.44 -8.33
CA TYR A 148 7.49 1.71 -7.70
C TYR A 148 8.71 2.17 -6.90
N SER A 149 9.29 3.31 -7.28
CA SER A 149 10.45 3.92 -6.61
C SER A 149 9.97 5.11 -5.81
N VAL A 150 10.11 5.03 -4.47
CA VAL A 150 9.62 6.02 -3.53
C VAL A 150 10.79 6.64 -2.78
N ARG A 151 10.91 7.97 -2.87
CA ARG A 151 11.80 8.77 -2.02
C ARG A 151 10.96 9.46 -0.98
N GLN A 152 11.31 9.26 0.29
CA GLN A 152 10.50 9.72 1.41
C GLN A 152 10.64 11.22 1.67
N GLY A 153 11.85 11.77 1.57
CA GLY A 153 12.13 13.16 1.97
C GLY A 153 12.15 13.36 3.48
N ALA A 154 12.26 14.60 3.92
CA ALA A 154 12.19 14.95 5.32
C ALA A 154 10.73 15.04 5.80
N PRO A 155 10.41 14.63 7.04
CA PRO A 155 9.07 14.79 7.58
C PRO A 155 8.81 16.23 8.01
N TYR A 156 7.59 16.69 7.83
CA TYR A 156 7.11 17.89 8.50
C TYR A 156 6.78 17.57 9.96
N ARG A 157 7.18 18.46 10.88
CA ARG A 157 6.99 18.28 12.32
C ARG A 157 6.14 19.37 12.91
N ILE A 158 5.36 19.03 13.93
CA ILE A 158 4.56 19.96 14.68
C ILE A 158 5.50 20.81 15.54
N ASN A 159 5.54 22.13 15.27
CA ASN A 159 6.29 23.11 16.05
C ASN A 159 5.50 23.52 17.30
N SER A 160 4.23 23.87 17.13
CA SER A 160 3.34 24.28 18.22
C SER A 160 1.93 23.74 18.00
N LEU A 161 1.20 23.55 19.12
CA LEU A 161 -0.22 23.23 19.12
C LEU A 161 -0.98 24.31 19.90
N SER A 162 -1.90 24.99 19.22
CA SER A 162 -2.82 25.94 19.80
C SER A 162 -4.27 25.47 19.63
N TYR A 163 -5.16 26.07 20.39
CA TYR A 163 -6.59 25.72 20.39
C TYR A 163 -7.43 26.97 20.15
N ASP A 164 -8.40 26.84 19.24
CA ASP A 164 -9.46 27.84 19.01
C ASP A 164 -10.81 27.23 19.41
N TYR A 165 -11.35 27.71 20.51
CA TYR A 165 -12.62 27.25 21.06
C TYR A 165 -13.73 28.25 20.75
N GLN A 166 -14.77 27.81 20.08
CA GLN A 166 -15.96 28.64 19.86
C GLN A 166 -16.93 28.64 21.05
N ASP A 167 -16.80 27.67 21.98
CA ASP A 167 -17.62 27.51 23.16
C ASP A 167 -16.75 27.45 24.42
N LYS A 168 -16.99 28.37 25.37
CA LYS A 168 -16.26 28.47 26.64
C LYS A 168 -16.48 27.27 27.56
N PHE A 169 -17.64 26.63 27.50
CA PHE A 169 -17.89 25.43 28.31
C PHE A 169 -17.10 24.25 27.78
N LEU A 170 -17.05 24.05 26.46
CA LEU A 170 -16.19 23.04 25.83
C LEU A 170 -14.73 23.30 26.14
N GLU A 171 -14.30 24.56 26.11
CA GLU A 171 -12.94 24.95 26.50
C GLU A 171 -12.59 24.46 27.91
N GLN A 172 -13.44 24.74 28.90
CA GLN A 172 -13.18 24.33 30.28
C GLN A 172 -13.06 22.81 30.42
N VAL A 173 -13.94 22.05 29.77
CA VAL A 173 -13.96 20.59 29.83
C VAL A 173 -12.73 19.98 29.17
N ILE A 174 -12.37 20.47 27.97
CA ILE A 174 -11.23 19.94 27.22
C ILE A 174 -9.90 20.29 27.87
N ARG A 175 -9.76 21.50 28.45
CA ARG A 175 -8.56 21.92 29.17
C ARG A 175 -8.23 21.03 30.39
N GLN A 176 -9.25 20.47 31.04
CA GLN A 176 -9.04 19.50 32.14
C GLN A 176 -8.33 18.22 31.70
N ASP A 177 -8.45 17.88 30.41
CA ASP A 177 -7.88 16.68 29.80
C ASP A 177 -6.64 16.97 28.90
N SER A 178 -6.15 18.20 28.94
CA SER A 178 -5.04 18.65 28.07
C SER A 178 -3.76 17.83 28.23
N ALA A 179 -3.51 17.29 29.43
CA ALA A 179 -2.34 16.42 29.67
C ALA A 179 -2.41 15.07 28.92
N ALA A 180 -3.61 14.64 28.51
CA ALA A 180 -3.82 13.38 27.77
C ALA A 180 -3.74 13.55 26.25
N THR A 181 -3.41 14.76 25.75
CA THR A 181 -3.25 14.99 24.32
C THR A 181 -2.22 14.04 23.70
N LEU A 182 -2.55 13.50 22.53
CA LEU A 182 -1.66 12.65 21.75
C LEU A 182 -0.66 13.47 20.93
N ILE A 183 -0.98 14.74 20.66
CA ILE A 183 -0.18 15.62 19.80
C ILE A 183 0.81 16.40 20.63
N ARG A 184 2.10 16.27 20.30
CA ARG A 184 3.19 16.99 21.00
C ARG A 184 4.07 17.74 20.00
N PRO A 185 4.63 18.89 20.41
CA PRO A 185 5.68 19.53 19.62
C PRO A 185 6.85 18.56 19.36
N GLY A 186 7.32 18.51 18.10
CA GLY A 186 8.33 17.58 17.63
C GLY A 186 7.77 16.30 16.96
N ASP A 187 6.50 15.95 17.18
CA ASP A 187 5.86 14.83 16.49
C ASP A 187 5.78 15.10 14.98
N ILE A 188 5.79 14.03 14.18
CA ILE A 188 5.57 14.14 12.75
C ILE A 188 4.10 14.58 12.52
N PHE A 189 3.91 15.51 11.59
CA PHE A 189 2.59 16.00 11.18
C PHE A 189 1.85 14.92 10.39
N ASP A 190 1.39 13.88 11.10
CA ASP A 190 0.74 12.69 10.59
C ASP A 190 -0.78 12.81 10.74
N LEU A 191 -1.52 12.68 9.64
CA LEU A 191 -2.99 12.76 9.67
C LEU A 191 -3.64 11.65 10.52
N THR A 192 -2.97 10.51 10.71
CA THR A 192 -3.45 9.45 11.60
C THR A 192 -3.44 9.94 13.04
N LEU A 193 -2.31 10.52 13.49
CA LEU A 193 -2.17 11.10 14.82
C LEU A 193 -3.24 12.18 15.07
N LEU A 194 -3.44 13.07 14.09
CA LEU A 194 -4.46 14.13 14.20
C LEU A 194 -5.87 13.55 14.30
N ASN A 195 -6.16 12.51 13.54
CA ASN A 195 -7.47 11.84 13.59
C ASN A 195 -7.68 11.09 14.92
N ASP A 196 -6.66 10.44 15.43
CA ASP A 196 -6.72 9.73 16.72
C ASP A 196 -6.99 10.71 17.87
N GLU A 197 -6.38 11.89 17.84
CA GLU A 197 -6.68 12.95 18.82
C GLU A 197 -8.12 13.46 18.70
N ARG A 198 -8.64 13.65 17.49
CA ARG A 198 -10.07 13.99 17.27
C ARG A 198 -11.00 12.93 17.86
N GLN A 199 -10.69 11.66 17.67
CA GLN A 199 -11.45 10.54 18.22
C GLN A 199 -11.36 10.51 19.75
N ARG A 200 -10.18 10.72 20.31
CA ARG A 200 -9.95 10.77 21.76
C ARG A 200 -10.79 11.87 22.41
N ILE A 201 -10.71 13.10 21.91
CA ILE A 201 -11.49 14.23 22.44
C ILE A 201 -13.00 13.98 22.28
N THR A 202 -13.42 13.42 21.14
CA THR A 202 -14.82 13.08 20.92
C THR A 202 -15.34 12.06 21.92
N ALA A 203 -14.58 11.01 22.21
CA ALA A 203 -14.93 10.01 23.22
C ALA A 203 -14.99 10.65 24.61
N TYR A 204 -13.98 11.43 24.99
CA TYR A 204 -13.90 12.12 26.26
C TYR A 204 -15.12 13.02 26.54
N LEU A 205 -15.58 13.75 25.52
CA LEU A 205 -16.75 14.62 25.63
C LEU A 205 -18.06 13.82 25.69
N LYS A 206 -18.20 12.74 24.92
CA LYS A 206 -19.39 11.87 24.95
C LYS A 206 -19.58 11.22 26.34
N ASP A 207 -18.49 10.81 26.97
CA ASP A 207 -18.52 10.24 28.34
C ASP A 207 -18.98 11.26 29.37
N ARG A 208 -18.94 12.57 29.05
CA ARG A 208 -19.40 13.68 29.91
C ARG A 208 -20.75 14.26 29.48
N GLY A 209 -21.48 13.54 28.64
CA GLY A 209 -22.85 13.90 28.27
C GLY A 209 -22.98 14.73 26.99
N TYR A 210 -21.90 15.04 26.28
CA TYR A 210 -21.94 15.75 24.99
C TYR A 210 -22.23 14.78 23.82
N TYR A 211 -23.34 14.06 23.88
CA TYR A 211 -23.68 12.97 22.96
C TYR A 211 -23.76 13.39 21.48
N LYS A 212 -24.10 14.65 21.20
CA LYS A 212 -24.17 15.19 19.83
C LYS A 212 -22.80 15.55 19.25
N PHE A 213 -21.76 15.63 20.09
CA PHE A 213 -20.42 15.96 19.63
C PHE A 213 -19.84 14.83 18.78
N SER A 214 -19.17 15.17 17.70
CA SER A 214 -18.59 14.23 16.75
C SER A 214 -17.20 14.69 16.30
N VAL A 215 -16.46 13.79 15.66
CA VAL A 215 -15.13 14.12 15.10
C VAL A 215 -15.18 15.28 14.09
N ASN A 216 -16.34 15.54 13.47
CA ASN A 216 -16.51 16.63 12.52
C ASN A 216 -16.57 18.02 13.18
N ASN A 217 -16.77 18.06 14.49
CA ASN A 217 -16.70 19.30 15.26
C ASN A 217 -15.27 19.78 15.52
N ILE A 218 -14.26 18.96 15.20
CA ILE A 218 -12.86 19.28 15.35
C ILE A 218 -12.21 19.33 13.97
N SER A 219 -11.57 20.44 13.67
CA SER A 219 -10.75 20.64 12.47
C SER A 219 -9.37 21.19 12.85
N TYR A 220 -8.43 21.14 11.91
CA TYR A 220 -7.09 21.67 12.10
C TYR A 220 -6.80 22.74 11.06
N ILE A 221 -6.14 23.80 11.48
CA ILE A 221 -5.49 24.77 10.61
C ILE A 221 -3.98 24.55 10.79
N ALA A 222 -3.28 24.30 9.69
CA ALA A 222 -1.84 24.09 9.68
C ALA A 222 -1.17 25.27 8.99
N ASP A 223 -0.28 25.95 9.67
CA ASP A 223 0.57 27.01 9.12
C ASP A 223 2.00 26.45 8.95
N THR A 224 2.47 26.43 7.71
CA THR A 224 3.80 25.94 7.33
C THR A 224 4.85 27.05 7.26
N LEU A 225 4.52 28.28 7.63
CA LEU A 225 5.44 29.42 7.64
C LEU A 225 6.34 29.45 8.89
N ALA A 226 6.13 28.55 9.84
CA ALA A 226 6.88 28.48 11.09
C ALA A 226 8.39 28.20 10.92
N GLY A 227 8.80 27.67 9.77
CA GLY A 227 10.19 27.33 9.47
C GLY A 227 10.30 26.15 8.52
N ASP A 228 11.53 25.70 8.27
CA ASP A 228 11.81 24.60 7.35
C ASP A 228 11.28 23.28 7.94
N HIS A 229 10.33 22.65 7.26
CA HIS A 229 9.64 21.42 7.69
C HIS A 229 8.95 21.52 9.06
N LEU A 230 8.54 22.73 9.48
CA LEU A 230 7.80 22.97 10.71
C LEU A 230 6.37 23.40 10.42
N VAL A 231 5.43 22.99 11.30
CA VAL A 231 4.01 23.31 11.19
C VAL A 231 3.50 23.82 12.53
N ASP A 232 2.99 25.05 12.55
CA ASP A 232 2.15 25.52 13.66
C ASP A 232 0.71 25.07 13.46
N LEU A 233 0.23 24.29 14.43
CA LEU A 233 -1.07 23.64 14.35
C LEU A 233 -2.07 24.32 15.27
N THR A 234 -3.22 24.72 14.73
CA THR A 234 -4.35 25.20 15.51
C THR A 234 -5.52 24.21 15.42
N MET A 235 -5.88 23.63 16.57
CA MET A 235 -7.08 22.80 16.67
C MET A 235 -8.30 23.70 16.88
N VAL A 236 -9.22 23.67 15.92
CA VAL A 236 -10.46 24.45 15.95
C VAL A 236 -11.60 23.56 16.39
N ILE A 237 -12.26 23.90 17.50
CA ILE A 237 -13.35 23.12 18.10
C ILE A 237 -14.64 23.93 18.03
N ARG A 238 -15.62 23.39 17.30
CA ARG A 238 -16.90 24.04 17.04
C ARG A 238 -18.04 23.21 17.63
N GLN A 239 -19.06 23.89 18.15
CA GLN A 239 -20.34 23.27 18.44
C GLN A 239 -21.21 23.30 17.17
N GLN A 240 -21.92 22.23 16.88
CA GLN A 240 -22.98 22.22 15.85
C GLN A 240 -24.26 22.82 16.41
#